data_6195e184a006215f70a9b1609c8e27cb
#
_entry.id   6195e184a006215f70a9b1609c8e27cb
#
_cell.length_a   1.000
_cell.length_b   1.000
_cell.length_c   1.000
_cell.angle_alpha   90.00
_cell.angle_beta   90.00
_cell.angle_gamma   90.00
#
_symmetry.space_group_name_H-M   'P 1'
#
loop_
_entity.id
_entity.type
_entity.pdbx_description
1 polymer ?
#
loop_
_entity_poly.entity_id
_entity_poly.type
_entity_poly.pdbx_seq_one_letter_code
_entity_poly.pdbx_strand_id
1 'polypeptide(L)'
;QRERKLIPMKYDVIIIGAGPGGIFSAYELVQQNPDLKIAVFESGHPLEKRHCPIDGDKIKSCINCKSCSIMSGFGGAGAFSDGKYNITNDFGGTLFEYIGKKQAVELMKYVDEINMENGGEGTKLYSTAGTKFKKLCLQNKLNLLDASVRHLGTDINYVVLQNLYDQMKDKMDFFFDTPVETIEIIDGGYRIICESGAYESVSYTHLRA
;
A
#
# COMPACT_ATOMS: atom_id res chain seq x y z
N GLN A 1 4.38 6.00 43.07
CA GLN A 1 3.44 5.88 41.93
C GLN A 1 3.66 4.50 41.33
N ARG A 2 2.64 3.62 41.46
CA ARG A 2 2.67 2.30 40.83
C ARG A 2 2.50 2.53 39.34
N GLU A 3 3.54 2.34 38.54
CA GLU A 3 3.40 2.15 37.10
C GLU A 3 2.40 1.01 36.87
N ARG A 4 1.23 1.32 36.34
CA ARG A 4 0.35 0.30 35.80
C ARG A 4 1.13 -0.32 34.63
N LYS A 5 1.66 -1.52 34.81
CA LYS A 5 2.10 -2.38 33.70
C LYS A 5 0.88 -2.59 32.82
N LEU A 6 0.76 -1.80 31.77
CA LEU A 6 -0.18 -2.07 30.68
C LEU A 6 0.20 -3.43 30.12
N ILE A 7 -0.71 -4.39 30.25
CA ILE A 7 -0.55 -5.70 29.57
C ILE A 7 -0.60 -5.39 28.08
N PRO A 8 0.48 -5.69 27.31
CA PRO A 8 0.49 -5.39 25.90
C PRO A 8 -0.60 -6.18 25.17
N MET A 9 -1.26 -5.55 24.23
CA MET A 9 -2.18 -6.24 23.33
C MET A 9 -1.40 -7.19 22.44
N LYS A 10 -1.95 -8.41 22.23
CA LYS A 10 -1.29 -9.46 21.47
C LYS A 10 -1.98 -9.70 20.15
N TYR A 11 -1.18 -9.77 19.10
CA TYR A 11 -1.57 -10.08 17.75
C TYR A 11 -0.78 -11.27 17.20
N ASP A 12 -1.31 -11.93 16.19
CA ASP A 12 -0.56 -12.94 15.46
C ASP A 12 0.42 -12.25 14.49
N VAL A 13 -0.03 -11.21 13.82
CA VAL A 13 0.78 -10.42 12.87
C VAL A 13 0.59 -8.94 13.12
N ILE A 14 1.68 -8.19 13.13
CA ILE A 14 1.68 -6.73 13.08
C ILE A 14 2.26 -6.28 11.74
N ILE A 15 1.54 -5.39 11.06
CA ILE A 15 1.96 -4.74 9.80
C ILE A 15 2.27 -3.27 10.12
N ILE A 16 3.48 -2.83 9.78
CA ILE A 16 3.91 -1.45 9.98
C ILE A 16 3.92 -0.74 8.62
N GLY A 17 3.00 0.19 8.45
CA GLY A 17 2.75 0.94 7.24
C GLY A 17 1.52 0.46 6.48
N ALA A 18 0.59 1.38 6.18
CA ALA A 18 -0.60 1.16 5.36
C ALA A 18 -0.46 1.70 3.94
N GLY A 19 0.75 1.65 3.39
CA GLY A 19 1.00 1.81 1.95
C GLY A 19 0.56 0.56 1.17
N PRO A 20 0.74 0.53 -0.17
CA PRO A 20 0.31 -0.61 -1.00
C PRO A 20 0.81 -1.96 -0.50
N GLY A 21 2.07 -2.07 -0.11
CA GLY A 21 2.61 -3.31 0.45
C GLY A 21 1.88 -3.79 1.70
N GLY A 22 1.61 -2.87 2.66
CA GLY A 22 0.88 -3.21 3.89
C GLY A 22 -0.56 -3.58 3.62
N ILE A 23 -1.24 -2.85 2.73
CA ILE A 23 -2.63 -3.12 2.35
C ILE A 23 -2.76 -4.51 1.73
N PHE A 24 -1.95 -4.84 0.73
CA PHE A 24 -2.01 -6.16 0.07
C PHE A 24 -1.54 -7.29 0.98
N SER A 25 -0.57 -7.05 1.87
CA SER A 25 -0.20 -8.04 2.90
C SER A 25 -1.36 -8.32 3.86
N ALA A 26 -2.03 -7.28 4.33
CA ALA A 26 -3.21 -7.41 5.19
C ALA A 26 -4.37 -8.13 4.46
N TYR A 27 -4.63 -7.75 3.22
CA TYR A 27 -5.65 -8.35 2.37
C TYR A 27 -5.42 -9.86 2.21
N GLU A 28 -4.21 -10.26 1.80
CA GLU A 28 -3.86 -11.67 1.61
C GLU A 28 -3.94 -12.48 2.89
N LEU A 29 -3.44 -11.96 4.01
CA LEU A 29 -3.50 -12.66 5.30
C LEU A 29 -4.94 -12.98 5.71
N VAL A 30 -5.86 -12.02 5.54
CA VAL A 30 -7.29 -12.23 5.85
C VAL A 30 -7.94 -13.22 4.91
N GLN A 31 -7.58 -13.20 3.61
CA GLN A 31 -8.14 -14.16 2.64
C GLN A 31 -7.66 -15.58 2.93
N GLN A 32 -6.40 -15.75 3.32
CA GLN A 32 -5.82 -17.06 3.55
C GLN A 32 -6.14 -17.63 4.94
N ASN A 33 -6.25 -16.78 5.95
CA ASN A 33 -6.57 -17.20 7.31
C ASN A 33 -7.35 -16.09 8.06
N PRO A 34 -8.70 -16.13 8.01
CA PRO A 34 -9.55 -15.11 8.63
C PRO A 34 -9.52 -15.10 10.16
N ASP A 35 -8.96 -16.12 10.80
CA ASP A 35 -8.87 -16.22 12.27
C ASP A 35 -7.67 -15.48 12.84
N LEU A 36 -6.75 -15.01 11.99
CA LEU A 36 -5.59 -14.25 12.43
C LEU A 36 -5.99 -12.91 13.04
N LYS A 37 -5.43 -12.62 14.21
CA LYS A 37 -5.48 -11.30 14.83
C LYS A 37 -4.40 -10.42 14.22
N ILE A 38 -4.79 -9.50 13.38
CA ILE A 38 -3.88 -8.63 12.63
C ILE A 38 -4.02 -7.19 13.13
N ALA A 39 -2.91 -6.49 13.30
CA ALA A 39 -2.87 -5.06 13.51
C ALA A 39 -2.06 -4.37 12.42
N VAL A 40 -2.57 -3.24 11.94
CA VAL A 40 -1.88 -2.38 10.97
C VAL A 40 -1.60 -1.03 11.63
N PHE A 41 -0.34 -0.64 11.72
CA PHE A 41 0.10 0.63 12.27
C PHE A 41 0.52 1.56 11.15
N GLU A 42 -0.09 2.74 11.09
CA GLU A 42 0.20 3.77 10.09
C GLU A 42 0.47 5.11 10.78
N SER A 43 1.55 5.74 10.37
CA SER A 43 1.99 7.03 10.93
C SER A 43 1.13 8.22 10.48
N GLY A 44 0.41 8.06 9.38
CA GLY A 44 -0.45 9.08 8.80
C GLY A 44 -1.93 8.79 9.02
N HIS A 45 -2.76 9.64 8.40
CA HIS A 45 -4.20 9.65 8.58
C HIS A 45 -4.92 8.52 7.84
N PRO A 46 -6.13 8.11 8.30
CA PRO A 46 -7.04 7.32 7.48
C PRO A 46 -7.42 8.08 6.20
N LEU A 47 -7.87 7.36 5.18
CA LEU A 47 -8.03 7.89 3.82
C LEU A 47 -8.89 9.17 3.78
N GLU A 48 -10.01 9.16 4.48
CA GLU A 48 -10.98 10.26 4.51
C GLU A 48 -10.45 11.54 5.21
N LYS A 49 -9.40 11.42 6.03
CA LYS A 49 -8.77 12.56 6.73
C LYS A 49 -7.51 13.06 6.04
N ARG A 50 -7.13 12.46 4.92
CA ARG A 50 -5.93 12.84 4.17
C ARG A 50 -6.18 14.08 3.32
N HIS A 51 -6.01 15.24 3.89
CA HIS A 51 -6.12 16.54 3.18
C HIS A 51 -4.86 17.36 3.36
N CYS A 52 -4.31 17.84 2.22
CA CYS A 52 -3.25 18.82 2.28
C CYS A 52 -3.84 20.18 2.69
N PRO A 53 -3.27 20.89 3.66
CA PRO A 53 -3.77 22.19 4.08
C PRO A 53 -3.55 23.32 3.06
N ILE A 54 -2.78 23.06 1.99
CA ILE A 54 -2.59 24.04 0.92
C ILE A 54 -3.92 24.22 0.17
N ASP A 55 -4.51 25.40 0.27
CA ASP A 55 -5.78 25.78 -0.34
C ASP A 55 -5.63 26.82 -1.49
N GLY A 56 -4.40 27.31 -1.68
CA GLY A 56 -4.09 28.31 -2.73
C GLY A 56 -4.47 29.75 -2.34
N ASP A 57 -5.21 29.94 -1.26
CA ASP A 57 -5.66 31.25 -0.77
C ASP A 57 -4.94 31.62 0.55
N LYS A 58 -5.29 30.98 1.65
CA LYS A 58 -4.70 31.22 2.97
C LYS A 58 -3.34 30.53 3.13
N ILE A 59 -3.25 29.31 2.70
CA ILE A 59 -2.02 28.50 2.73
C ILE A 59 -1.56 28.21 1.30
N LYS A 60 -0.56 28.99 0.85
CA LYS A 60 -0.07 28.95 -0.55
C LYS A 60 1.14 28.01 -0.75
N SER A 61 1.80 27.62 0.32
CA SER A 61 3.00 26.79 0.25
C SER A 61 3.00 25.72 1.35
N CYS A 62 3.87 24.73 1.18
CA CYS A 62 3.99 23.63 2.15
C CYS A 62 4.38 24.13 3.53
N ILE A 63 3.64 23.72 4.57
CA ILE A 63 3.84 24.08 5.97
C ILE A 63 4.64 23.01 6.75
N ASN A 64 5.16 22.00 6.06
CA ASN A 64 5.92 20.89 6.63
C ASN A 64 5.18 20.18 7.79
N CYS A 65 3.98 19.68 7.52
CA CYS A 65 3.19 18.95 8.52
C CYS A 65 4.00 17.80 9.14
N LYS A 66 3.81 17.53 10.44
CA LYS A 66 4.45 16.41 11.17
C LYS A 66 4.21 15.07 10.46
N SER A 67 2.98 14.85 9.96
CA SER A 67 2.64 13.78 9.02
C SER A 67 2.06 14.41 7.76
N CYS A 68 2.72 14.17 6.61
CA CYS A 68 2.29 14.74 5.34
C CYS A 68 1.12 13.96 4.76
N SER A 69 -0.07 14.57 4.71
CA SER A 69 -1.29 13.92 4.21
C SER A 69 -1.20 13.44 2.75
N ILE A 70 -0.26 13.97 1.95
CA ILE A 70 -0.03 13.49 0.58
C ILE A 70 0.87 12.25 0.56
N MET A 71 1.88 12.20 1.43
CA MET A 71 2.90 11.14 1.40
C MET A 71 2.61 9.98 2.35
N SER A 72 1.95 10.26 3.49
CA SER A 72 1.69 9.30 4.57
C SER A 72 0.19 9.11 4.79
N GLY A 73 -0.19 7.94 5.31
CA GLY A 73 -1.57 7.54 5.56
C GLY A 73 -2.00 6.36 4.72
N PHE A 74 -3.25 5.93 4.87
CA PHE A 74 -3.79 4.79 4.14
C PHE A 74 -3.65 4.96 2.63
N GLY A 75 -3.08 3.97 1.95
CA GLY A 75 -2.75 4.02 0.54
C GLY A 75 -1.34 4.59 0.23
N GLY A 76 -0.63 5.10 1.24
CA GLY A 76 0.71 5.68 1.09
C GLY A 76 0.76 6.87 0.12
N ALA A 77 1.91 7.15 -0.46
CA ALA A 77 2.08 8.23 -1.43
C ALA A 77 1.28 7.99 -2.74
N GLY A 78 0.93 6.72 -3.03
CA GLY A 78 0.15 6.34 -4.21
C GLY A 78 -1.32 6.74 -4.18
N ALA A 79 -1.90 7.02 -3.00
CA ALA A 79 -3.33 7.28 -2.85
C ALA A 79 -3.83 8.48 -3.69
N PHE A 80 -2.99 9.49 -3.87
CA PHE A 80 -3.32 10.70 -4.64
C PHE A 80 -2.54 10.80 -5.95
N SER A 81 -1.98 9.68 -6.41
CA SER A 81 -1.37 9.59 -7.73
C SER A 81 -2.44 9.52 -8.82
N ASP A 82 -2.00 9.54 -10.08
CA ASP A 82 -2.87 9.36 -11.23
C ASP A 82 -3.33 7.90 -11.45
N GLY A 83 -3.05 7.01 -10.51
CA GLY A 83 -3.52 5.61 -10.53
C GLY A 83 -3.05 4.82 -11.74
N LYS A 84 -1.80 5.00 -12.15
CA LYS A 84 -1.18 4.18 -13.20
C LYS A 84 -0.53 2.94 -12.63
N TYR A 85 -1.07 1.79 -12.99
CA TYR A 85 -0.53 0.49 -12.61
C TYR A 85 0.18 -0.14 -13.79
N ASN A 86 1.50 -0.30 -13.67
CA ASN A 86 2.35 -0.86 -14.72
C ASN A 86 2.47 -2.38 -14.54
N ILE A 87 2.08 -3.14 -15.56
CA ILE A 87 2.15 -4.61 -15.61
C ILE A 87 3.26 -4.97 -16.59
N THR A 88 4.50 -4.95 -16.11
CA THR A 88 5.69 -5.20 -16.93
C THR A 88 6.90 -5.49 -16.04
N ASN A 89 7.88 -6.22 -16.60
CA ASN A 89 9.21 -6.39 -16.00
C ASN A 89 10.27 -5.43 -16.58
N ASP A 90 9.90 -4.60 -17.56
CA ASP A 90 10.87 -3.80 -18.30
C ASP A 90 11.21 -2.48 -17.60
N PHE A 91 10.39 -2.06 -16.63
CA PHE A 91 10.61 -0.89 -15.78
C PHE A 91 9.76 -0.95 -14.50
N GLY A 92 10.06 -0.11 -13.53
CA GLY A 92 9.26 0.06 -12.30
C GLY A 92 9.66 -0.84 -11.14
N GLY A 93 10.71 -1.63 -11.28
CA GLY A 93 11.23 -2.46 -10.18
C GLY A 93 11.91 -3.72 -10.67
N THR A 94 12.46 -4.49 -9.73
CA THR A 94 13.25 -5.71 -9.99
C THR A 94 12.65 -6.96 -9.35
N LEU A 95 11.34 -6.99 -9.11
CA LEU A 95 10.66 -8.13 -8.50
C LEU A 95 10.97 -9.46 -9.21
N PHE A 96 11.13 -9.41 -10.54
CA PHE A 96 11.46 -10.57 -11.34
C PHE A 96 12.82 -11.22 -11.01
N GLU A 97 13.73 -10.49 -10.39
CA GLU A 97 15.02 -11.03 -9.92
C GLU A 97 14.84 -12.01 -8.76
N TYR A 98 13.78 -11.85 -7.97
CA TYR A 98 13.48 -12.66 -6.80
C TYR A 98 12.57 -13.84 -7.11
N ILE A 99 11.54 -13.65 -7.94
CA ILE A 99 10.50 -14.67 -8.19
C ILE A 99 10.42 -15.13 -9.66
N GLY A 100 11.26 -14.57 -10.54
CA GLY A 100 11.23 -14.86 -11.97
C GLY A 100 10.22 -14.03 -12.74
N LYS A 101 10.51 -13.80 -14.04
CA LYS A 101 9.73 -12.87 -14.89
C LYS A 101 8.26 -13.27 -15.05
N LYS A 102 7.98 -14.56 -15.19
CA LYS A 102 6.62 -15.06 -15.38
C LYS A 102 5.78 -14.81 -14.13
N GLN A 103 6.28 -15.24 -12.98
CA GLN A 103 5.59 -15.09 -11.69
C GLN A 103 5.40 -13.61 -11.31
N ALA A 104 6.39 -12.76 -11.59
CA ALA A 104 6.26 -11.32 -11.35
C ALA A 104 5.11 -10.70 -12.14
N VAL A 105 4.96 -11.03 -13.43
CA VAL A 105 3.84 -10.53 -14.25
C VAL A 105 2.51 -11.13 -13.80
N GLU A 106 2.46 -12.40 -13.41
CA GLU A 106 1.26 -13.04 -12.87
C GLU A 106 0.80 -12.35 -11.57
N LEU A 107 1.73 -12.04 -10.67
CA LEU A 107 1.42 -11.30 -9.45
C LEU A 107 0.91 -9.88 -9.73
N MET A 108 1.52 -9.17 -10.68
CA MET A 108 1.05 -7.83 -11.08
C MET A 108 -0.38 -7.88 -11.65
N LYS A 109 -0.71 -8.92 -12.44
CA LYS A 109 -2.07 -9.13 -12.96
C LYS A 109 -3.06 -9.44 -11.85
N TYR A 110 -2.66 -10.26 -10.89
CA TYR A 110 -3.49 -10.57 -9.72
C TYR A 110 -3.82 -9.30 -8.92
N VAL A 111 -2.84 -8.43 -8.72
CA VAL A 111 -3.09 -7.11 -8.08
C VAL A 111 -4.05 -6.25 -8.93
N ASP A 112 -3.92 -6.28 -10.26
CA ASP A 112 -4.85 -5.57 -11.16
C ASP A 112 -6.28 -6.14 -11.05
N GLU A 113 -6.44 -7.45 -10.95
CA GLU A 113 -7.74 -8.11 -10.74
C GLU A 113 -8.39 -7.65 -9.43
N ILE A 114 -7.63 -7.63 -8.32
CA ILE A 114 -8.12 -7.09 -7.03
C ILE A 114 -8.57 -5.64 -7.18
N ASN A 115 -7.81 -4.80 -7.87
CA ASN A 115 -8.20 -3.41 -8.11
C ASN A 115 -9.49 -3.30 -8.93
N MET A 116 -9.67 -4.19 -9.94
CA MET A 116 -10.90 -4.22 -10.75
C MET A 116 -12.11 -4.59 -9.90
N GLU A 117 -12.01 -5.63 -9.08
CA GLU A 117 -13.06 -6.08 -8.16
C GLU A 117 -13.44 -5.03 -7.11
N ASN A 118 -12.51 -4.13 -6.80
CA ASN A 118 -12.69 -3.09 -5.80
C ASN A 118 -13.10 -1.72 -6.38
N GLY A 119 -13.58 -1.66 -7.61
CA GLY A 119 -14.13 -0.43 -8.20
C GLY A 119 -13.36 0.06 -9.42
N GLY A 120 -12.31 -0.63 -9.85
CA GLY A 120 -11.60 -0.34 -11.09
C GLY A 120 -12.30 -0.86 -12.35
N GLU A 121 -13.41 -1.59 -12.22
CA GLU A 121 -14.13 -2.18 -13.34
C GLU A 121 -14.49 -1.14 -14.41
N GLY A 122 -14.38 -1.54 -15.68
CA GLY A 122 -14.65 -0.67 -16.83
C GLY A 122 -13.48 0.24 -17.23
N THR A 123 -12.39 0.30 -16.45
CA THR A 123 -11.21 1.06 -16.86
C THR A 123 -10.40 0.31 -17.91
N LYS A 124 -9.82 1.08 -18.83
CA LYS A 124 -9.10 0.52 -19.98
C LYS A 124 -7.69 0.07 -19.58
N LEU A 125 -7.33 -1.16 -19.98
CA LEU A 125 -5.95 -1.62 -19.98
C LEU A 125 -5.29 -1.24 -21.32
N TYR A 126 -4.30 -0.39 -21.28
CA TYR A 126 -3.48 -0.03 -22.45
C TYR A 126 -2.32 -1.02 -22.56
N SER A 127 -1.94 -1.37 -23.80
CA SER A 127 -0.80 -2.26 -24.02
C SER A 127 -0.01 -1.86 -25.26
N THR A 128 1.30 -2.01 -25.18
CA THR A 128 2.19 -1.86 -26.33
C THR A 128 2.32 -3.15 -27.14
N ALA A 129 1.80 -4.28 -26.64
CA ALA A 129 1.84 -5.56 -27.34
C ALA A 129 1.05 -5.50 -28.65
N GLY A 130 1.63 -6.01 -29.72
CA GLY A 130 0.98 -6.10 -31.03
C GLY A 130 0.72 -4.77 -31.74
N THR A 131 1.23 -3.65 -31.24
CA THR A 131 1.02 -2.33 -31.85
C THR A 131 1.90 -2.14 -33.08
N LYS A 132 1.37 -1.39 -34.08
CA LYS A 132 2.15 -0.97 -35.28
C LYS A 132 3.39 -0.13 -34.91
N PHE A 133 3.38 0.51 -33.76
CA PHE A 133 4.50 1.34 -33.29
C PHE A 133 5.75 0.52 -32.99
N LYS A 134 5.63 -0.75 -32.59
CA LYS A 134 6.79 -1.62 -32.35
C LYS A 134 7.65 -1.77 -33.60
N LYS A 135 7.00 -1.98 -34.78
CA LYS A 135 7.69 -2.05 -36.08
C LYS A 135 8.32 -0.72 -36.48
N LEU A 136 7.60 0.38 -36.27
CA LEU A 136 8.11 1.73 -36.56
C LEU A 136 9.32 2.07 -35.68
N CYS A 137 9.29 1.73 -34.42
CA CYS A 137 10.44 1.94 -33.51
C CYS A 137 11.66 1.17 -34.01
N LEU A 138 11.50 -0.11 -34.32
CA LEU A 138 12.61 -0.95 -34.83
C LEU A 138 13.19 -0.38 -36.14
N GLN A 139 12.36 0.08 -37.07
CA GLN A 139 12.80 0.72 -38.33
C GLN A 139 13.60 1.99 -38.10
N ASN A 140 13.38 2.68 -36.97
CA ASN A 140 14.08 3.89 -36.59
C ASN A 140 15.15 3.65 -35.50
N LYS A 141 15.59 2.41 -35.33
CA LYS A 141 16.61 2.02 -34.32
C LYS A 141 16.21 2.35 -32.86
N LEU A 142 14.89 2.37 -32.60
CA LEU A 142 14.33 2.54 -31.29
C LEU A 142 13.77 1.19 -30.80
N ASN A 143 13.79 0.97 -29.49
CA ASN A 143 13.16 -0.17 -28.85
C ASN A 143 11.92 0.27 -28.08
N LEU A 144 10.75 -0.26 -28.44
CA LEU A 144 9.52 -0.05 -27.67
C LEU A 144 9.42 -1.13 -26.60
N LEU A 145 9.39 -0.73 -25.35
CA LEU A 145 9.24 -1.64 -24.21
C LEU A 145 7.86 -2.32 -24.24
N ASP A 146 7.83 -3.60 -23.89
CA ASP A 146 6.57 -4.35 -23.75
C ASP A 146 5.97 -4.05 -22.38
N ALA A 147 4.84 -3.36 -22.37
CA ALA A 147 4.15 -3.00 -21.15
C ALA A 147 2.64 -3.01 -21.33
N SER A 148 1.94 -3.35 -20.26
CA SER A 148 0.52 -3.08 -20.11
C SER A 148 0.35 -2.10 -18.95
N VAL A 149 -0.54 -1.11 -19.10
CA VAL A 149 -0.77 -0.07 -18.11
C VAL A 149 -2.27 0.09 -17.87
N ARG A 150 -2.68 -0.10 -16.63
CA ARG A 150 -4.01 0.29 -16.18
C ARG A 150 -3.96 1.73 -15.68
N HIS A 151 -4.85 2.57 -16.19
CA HIS A 151 -4.95 3.94 -15.75
C HIS A 151 -6.32 4.16 -15.08
N LEU A 152 -6.34 4.14 -13.77
CA LEU A 152 -7.54 4.36 -12.97
C LEU A 152 -7.92 5.86 -12.91
N GLY A 153 -6.93 6.73 -12.84
CA GLY A 153 -7.12 8.12 -12.43
C GLY A 153 -7.22 8.24 -10.90
N THR A 154 -7.13 9.45 -10.40
CA THR A 154 -7.11 9.72 -8.95
C THR A 154 -8.43 9.33 -8.27
N ASP A 155 -9.56 9.62 -8.91
CA ASP A 155 -10.90 9.40 -8.32
C ASP A 155 -11.20 7.91 -8.17
N ILE A 156 -10.97 7.11 -9.22
CA ILE A 156 -11.20 5.66 -9.16
C ILE A 156 -10.19 5.00 -8.22
N ASN A 157 -8.93 5.46 -8.22
CA ASN A 157 -7.92 4.97 -7.29
C ASN A 157 -8.34 5.18 -5.82
N TYR A 158 -8.96 6.33 -5.51
CA TYR A 158 -9.53 6.59 -4.19
C TYR A 158 -10.65 5.58 -3.86
N VAL A 159 -11.56 5.31 -4.79
CA VAL A 159 -12.65 4.34 -4.59
C VAL A 159 -12.11 2.94 -4.34
N VAL A 160 -11.11 2.50 -5.11
CA VAL A 160 -10.45 1.19 -4.92
C VAL A 160 -9.85 1.09 -3.52
N LEU A 161 -9.12 2.11 -3.07
CA LEU A 161 -8.52 2.13 -1.73
C LEU A 161 -9.59 2.11 -0.63
N GLN A 162 -10.68 2.86 -0.80
CA GLN A 162 -11.78 2.88 0.16
C GLN A 162 -12.45 1.52 0.27
N ASN A 163 -12.73 0.87 -0.87
CA ASN A 163 -13.36 -0.45 -0.89
C ASN A 163 -12.45 -1.53 -0.28
N LEU A 164 -11.15 -1.48 -0.54
CA LEU A 164 -10.18 -2.36 0.12
C LEU A 164 -10.17 -2.15 1.64
N TYR A 165 -10.18 -0.91 2.10
CA TYR A 165 -10.28 -0.59 3.53
C TYR A 165 -11.57 -1.15 4.14
N ASP A 166 -12.71 -0.93 3.49
CA ASP A 166 -14.02 -1.37 3.96
C ASP A 166 -14.14 -2.91 4.06
N GLN A 167 -13.44 -3.66 3.21
CA GLN A 167 -13.36 -5.12 3.31
C GLN A 167 -12.53 -5.61 4.49
N MET A 168 -11.60 -4.80 4.98
CA MET A 168 -10.63 -5.21 6.01
C MET A 168 -10.92 -4.63 7.40
N LYS A 169 -11.56 -3.46 7.49
CA LYS A 169 -11.71 -2.68 8.74
C LYS A 169 -12.38 -3.42 9.89
N ASP A 170 -13.27 -4.37 9.58
CA ASP A 170 -13.99 -5.16 10.59
C ASP A 170 -13.29 -6.50 10.89
N LYS A 171 -12.18 -6.80 10.21
CA LYS A 171 -11.44 -8.06 10.33
C LYS A 171 -10.09 -7.91 11.01
N MET A 172 -9.63 -6.69 11.20
CA MET A 172 -8.35 -6.37 11.82
C MET A 172 -8.36 -4.99 12.47
N ASP A 173 -7.38 -4.72 13.32
CA ASP A 173 -7.25 -3.43 13.96
C ASP A 173 -6.34 -2.49 13.14
N PHE A 174 -6.86 -1.30 12.79
CA PHE A 174 -6.09 -0.23 12.18
C PHE A 174 -5.79 0.87 13.19
N PHE A 175 -4.51 1.17 13.37
CA PHE A 175 -4.01 2.25 14.21
C PHE A 175 -3.41 3.34 13.32
N PHE A 176 -4.24 4.34 13.01
CA PHE A 176 -3.81 5.52 12.28
C PHE A 176 -3.23 6.57 13.22
N ASP A 177 -2.47 7.51 12.66
CA ASP A 177 -1.77 8.56 13.42
C ASP A 177 -0.87 7.97 14.54
N THR A 178 -0.39 6.73 14.32
CA THR A 178 0.32 5.95 15.32
C THR A 178 1.67 5.48 14.76
N PRO A 179 2.67 6.36 14.73
CA PRO A 179 4.02 5.98 14.32
C PRO A 179 4.62 4.97 15.30
N VAL A 180 5.19 3.91 14.76
CA VAL A 180 5.98 2.96 15.53
C VAL A 180 7.36 3.57 15.78
N GLU A 181 7.75 3.68 17.04
CA GLU A 181 9.00 4.29 17.49
C GLU A 181 10.13 3.26 17.56
N THR A 182 9.81 2.07 18.08
CA THR A 182 10.80 1.02 18.34
C THR A 182 10.21 -0.35 18.08
N ILE A 183 11.06 -1.25 17.59
CA ILE A 183 10.77 -2.68 17.44
C ILE A 183 11.81 -3.44 18.27
N GLU A 184 11.34 -4.24 19.20
CA GLU A 184 12.15 -5.07 20.06
C GLU A 184 11.92 -6.55 19.74
N ILE A 185 13.00 -7.33 19.72
CA ILE A 185 12.90 -8.79 19.69
C ILE A 185 12.72 -9.26 21.12
N ILE A 186 11.68 -10.03 21.37
CA ILE A 186 11.37 -10.62 22.68
C ILE A 186 11.32 -12.14 22.56
N ASP A 187 11.25 -12.83 23.70
CA ASP A 187 11.09 -14.29 23.69
C ASP A 187 9.74 -14.66 23.03
N GLY A 188 9.83 -15.42 21.95
CA GLY A 188 8.67 -15.90 21.19
C GLY A 188 8.04 -14.87 20.24
N GLY A 189 8.70 -13.75 19.94
CA GLY A 189 8.14 -12.78 18.98
C GLY A 189 8.76 -11.39 18.99
N TYR A 190 7.90 -10.41 18.79
CA TYR A 190 8.29 -9.02 18.65
C TYR A 190 7.39 -8.12 19.50
N ARG A 191 7.96 -7.03 19.98
CA ARG A 191 7.24 -5.95 20.65
C ARG A 191 7.46 -4.66 19.86
N ILE A 192 6.38 -3.98 19.53
CA ILE A 192 6.44 -2.63 19.00
C ILE A 192 6.04 -1.62 20.08
N ILE A 193 6.67 -0.46 20.03
CA ILE A 193 6.44 0.65 20.96
C ILE A 193 5.99 1.85 20.15
N CYS A 194 4.87 2.42 20.58
CA CYS A 194 4.27 3.64 20.07
C CYS A 194 3.96 4.59 21.25
N GLU A 195 3.66 5.84 20.97
CA GLU A 195 3.19 6.78 21.97
C GLU A 195 1.95 6.25 22.73
N SER A 196 1.06 5.52 22.04
CA SER A 196 -0.16 4.93 22.62
C SER A 196 0.07 3.71 23.50
N GLY A 197 1.26 3.11 23.49
CA GLY A 197 1.60 1.94 24.29
C GLY A 197 2.48 0.92 23.59
N ALA A 198 2.52 -0.31 24.14
CA ALA A 198 3.28 -1.41 23.60
C ALA A 198 2.34 -2.53 23.11
N TYR A 199 2.72 -3.17 22.01
CA TYR A 199 1.97 -4.23 21.34
C TYR A 199 2.92 -5.39 21.04
N GLU A 200 2.45 -6.62 21.14
CA GLU A 200 3.27 -7.82 20.90
C GLU A 200 2.68 -8.68 19.79
N SER A 201 3.54 -9.32 19.02
CA SER A 201 3.14 -10.29 17.99
C SER A 201 4.15 -11.42 17.86
N VAL A 202 3.70 -12.54 17.32
CA VAL A 202 4.58 -13.68 16.96
C VAL A 202 5.30 -13.41 15.64
N SER A 203 4.74 -12.57 14.79
CA SER A 203 5.33 -12.14 13.51
C SER A 203 5.07 -10.68 13.23
N TYR A 204 5.95 -10.04 12.47
CA TYR A 204 5.70 -8.70 11.94
C TYR A 204 6.25 -8.53 10.52
N THR A 205 5.71 -7.57 9.80
CA THR A 205 6.27 -7.06 8.56
C THR A 205 6.36 -5.53 8.62
N HIS A 206 7.47 -4.99 8.11
CA HIS A 206 7.69 -3.54 8.02
C HIS A 206 7.87 -3.18 6.55
N LEU A 207 6.88 -2.49 6.01
CA LEU A 207 6.84 -2.11 4.61
C LEU A 207 6.99 -0.59 4.52
N ARG A 208 8.22 -0.18 4.21
CA ARG A 208 8.57 1.21 3.97
C ARG A 208 8.71 1.44 2.47
N ALA A 209 7.96 2.38 1.95
CA ALA A 209 8.16 2.90 0.59
C ALA A 209 9.34 3.88 0.56
#